data_beddb99f05e04b37633608ed369f8a1f
#
_entry.id   beddb99f05e04b37633608ed369f8a1f
#
_cell.length_a   1.000
_cell.length_b   1.000
_cell.length_c   1.000
_cell.angle_alpha   90.00
_cell.angle_beta   90.00
_cell.angle_gamma   90.00
#
_symmetry.space_group_name_H-M   'P 1'
#
loop_
_entity.id
_entity.type
_entity.pdbx_description
1 polymer ?
#
loop_
_entity_poly.entity_id
_entity_poly.type
_entity_poly.pdbx_seq_one_letter_code
_entity_poly.pdbx_strand_id
1 'polypeptide(L)'
;MTNSSGGQTPNRTNPLRTLFLSENIGGHATMHRGIQANIEKDERVVARFLNVPAMGRVRRVAAAQIPGLARMDLDLQALRGQLALSYNANRLLNLSSGTYDILHAYTQHSVLLSTKVLRAGPSVVSTDASGDQVARLLPYRDATSWTDRQSPLRHRFEQPVWDSATLVVTKSEWAARSLREDYGIGSDRLRVIPMGIDVPSELPERVAPARPVITFIGRSLRRKGGQQLLDIHRSRWSDRVDLHLVTKESVEPGPGLFVHNDFSPGDARLPGLLARTTVFAFPSDVDTFGYAVLEAMAAAVAVVARRSAAVPEIVVEGETGLLTDGSDASLIASVEKLLDDPGLAHRMGEAGRARALSKYNAELTTAALVEVLLEAKDVFDARVGS
;
A
#
# COMPACT_ATOMS: atom_id res chain seq x y z
N MET A 1 45.05 9.15 10.23
CA MET A 1 45.02 7.83 9.57
C MET A 1 43.90 7.03 10.17
N THR A 2 42.70 7.11 9.61
CA THR A 2 41.53 6.36 10.03
C THR A 2 41.14 5.44 8.89
N ASN A 3 41.39 4.15 9.07
CA ASN A 3 40.99 3.09 8.14
C ASN A 3 39.48 2.95 8.13
N SER A 4 38.82 3.36 7.07
CA SER A 4 37.47 2.97 6.73
C SER A 4 37.50 1.56 6.11
N SER A 5 37.18 0.54 6.89
CA SER A 5 36.90 -0.82 6.40
C SER A 5 35.56 -0.80 5.66
N GLY A 6 35.61 -0.60 4.35
CA GLY A 6 34.48 -0.89 3.46
C GLY A 6 34.25 -2.41 3.45
N GLY A 7 33.16 -2.85 4.03
CA GLY A 7 32.73 -4.24 3.94
C GLY A 7 32.43 -4.59 2.48
N GLN A 8 33.32 -5.33 1.86
CA GLN A 8 33.07 -5.95 0.56
C GLN A 8 32.01 -7.03 0.75
N THR A 9 30.85 -6.84 0.15
CA THR A 9 29.83 -7.89 -0.05
C THR A 9 30.48 -9.08 -0.75
N PRO A 10 30.31 -10.33 -0.26
CA PRO A 10 30.89 -11.51 -0.91
C PRO A 10 30.37 -11.59 -2.35
N ASN A 11 31.31 -11.70 -3.28
CA ASN A 11 31.04 -11.85 -4.72
C ASN A 11 30.35 -13.21 -4.94
N ARG A 12 29.01 -13.22 -4.97
CA ARG A 12 28.22 -14.44 -5.22
C ARG A 12 28.34 -14.81 -6.68
N THR A 13 28.88 -15.96 -6.97
CA THR A 13 29.07 -16.48 -8.34
C THR A 13 27.75 -16.82 -9.03
N ASN A 14 26.66 -17.06 -8.28
CA ASN A 14 25.34 -17.36 -8.83
C ASN A 14 24.28 -16.38 -8.29
N PRO A 15 23.34 -15.95 -9.13
CA PRO A 15 22.24 -15.09 -8.70
C PRO A 15 21.34 -15.78 -7.68
N LEU A 16 20.80 -15.00 -6.73
CA LEU A 16 19.91 -15.46 -5.68
C LEU A 16 18.53 -15.81 -6.26
N ARG A 17 18.14 -17.07 -6.26
CA ARG A 17 16.81 -17.51 -6.71
C ARG A 17 15.77 -17.12 -5.66
N THR A 18 14.97 -16.13 -5.98
CA THR A 18 13.97 -15.55 -5.06
C THR A 18 12.56 -15.96 -5.47
N LEU A 19 11.81 -16.54 -4.55
CA LEU A 19 10.37 -16.79 -4.74
C LEU A 19 9.57 -15.65 -4.12
N PHE A 20 8.83 -14.91 -4.93
CA PHE A 20 7.86 -13.89 -4.50
C PHE A 20 6.48 -14.52 -4.38
N LEU A 21 5.98 -14.59 -3.16
CA LEU A 21 4.61 -15.01 -2.86
C LEU A 21 3.75 -13.76 -2.61
N SER A 22 2.70 -13.56 -3.39
CA SER A 22 1.87 -12.38 -3.28
C SER A 22 0.39 -12.66 -3.51
N GLU A 23 -0.44 -11.83 -2.91
CA GLU A 23 -1.86 -11.69 -3.21
C GLU A 23 -2.08 -10.40 -4.01
N ASN A 24 -2.43 -10.52 -5.29
CA ASN A 24 -2.59 -9.35 -6.17
C ASN A 24 -3.99 -8.73 -6.02
N ILE A 25 -4.17 -7.89 -4.99
CA ILE A 25 -5.43 -7.19 -4.72
C ILE A 25 -5.19 -5.67 -4.69
N GLY A 26 -6.01 -4.91 -5.40
CA GLY A 26 -6.01 -3.45 -5.34
C GLY A 26 -4.65 -2.82 -5.69
N GLY A 27 -4.17 -1.89 -4.89
CA GLY A 27 -2.88 -1.20 -5.05
C GLY A 27 -1.66 -2.13 -4.99
N HIS A 28 -1.79 -3.29 -4.31
CA HIS A 28 -0.71 -4.29 -4.27
C HIS A 28 -0.39 -4.85 -5.66
N ALA A 29 -1.39 -5.03 -6.51
CA ALA A 29 -1.16 -5.51 -7.88
C ALA A 29 -0.33 -4.53 -8.72
N THR A 30 -0.49 -3.22 -8.50
CA THR A 30 0.31 -2.20 -9.20
C THR A 30 1.74 -2.17 -8.66
N MET A 31 1.91 -2.21 -7.34
CA MET A 31 3.24 -2.30 -6.72
C MET A 31 4.00 -3.54 -7.19
N HIS A 32 3.35 -4.72 -7.22
CA HIS A 32 4.00 -5.95 -7.66
C HIS A 32 4.43 -5.90 -9.12
N ARG A 33 3.65 -5.26 -10.01
CA ARG A 33 4.07 -5.04 -11.40
C ARG A 33 5.32 -4.16 -11.47
N GLY A 34 5.38 -3.10 -10.67
CA GLY A 34 6.57 -2.25 -10.56
C GLY A 34 7.79 -3.03 -10.05
N ILE A 35 7.64 -3.85 -9.00
CA ILE A 35 8.72 -4.74 -8.54
C ILE A 35 9.14 -5.70 -9.64
N GLN A 36 8.20 -6.36 -10.32
CA GLN A 36 8.50 -7.32 -11.38
C GLN A 36 9.28 -6.67 -12.53
N ALA A 37 8.86 -5.51 -13.00
CA ALA A 37 9.50 -4.78 -14.09
C ALA A 37 10.92 -4.30 -13.76
N ASN A 38 11.22 -4.05 -12.47
CA ASN A 38 12.49 -3.50 -12.05
C ASN A 38 13.47 -4.55 -11.52
N ILE A 39 12.98 -5.63 -10.89
CA ILE A 39 13.85 -6.67 -10.32
C ILE A 39 14.58 -7.48 -11.41
N GLU A 40 13.98 -7.61 -12.60
CA GLU A 40 14.60 -8.25 -13.75
C GLU A 40 15.85 -7.51 -14.28
N LYS A 41 16.01 -6.25 -13.89
CA LYS A 41 17.19 -5.44 -14.22
C LYS A 41 18.39 -5.70 -13.29
N ASP A 42 18.18 -6.39 -12.17
CA ASP A 42 19.23 -6.69 -11.19
C ASP A 42 19.75 -8.13 -11.38
N GLU A 43 20.94 -8.26 -11.93
CA GLU A 43 21.58 -9.57 -12.24
C GLU A 43 21.87 -10.41 -10.99
N ARG A 44 21.84 -9.83 -9.80
CA ARG A 44 22.10 -10.53 -8.53
C ARG A 44 20.94 -11.42 -8.08
N VAL A 45 19.75 -11.26 -8.68
CA VAL A 45 18.51 -11.94 -8.29
C VAL A 45 17.81 -12.53 -9.51
N VAL A 46 17.40 -13.79 -9.40
CA VAL A 46 16.47 -14.42 -10.36
C VAL A 46 15.12 -14.58 -9.67
N ALA A 47 14.16 -13.78 -10.07
CA ALA A 47 12.85 -13.71 -9.45
C ALA A 47 11.82 -14.64 -10.09
N ARG A 48 11.09 -15.39 -9.26
CA ARG A 48 9.89 -16.14 -9.65
C ARG A 48 8.70 -15.66 -8.87
N PHE A 49 7.62 -15.29 -9.55
CA PHE A 49 6.41 -14.78 -8.93
C PHE A 49 5.33 -15.86 -8.82
N LEU A 50 4.85 -16.07 -7.60
CA LEU A 50 3.81 -17.02 -7.28
C LEU A 50 2.59 -16.25 -6.72
N ASN A 51 1.56 -16.12 -7.54
CA ASN A 51 0.35 -15.44 -7.15
C ASN A 51 -0.61 -16.42 -6.46
N VAL A 52 -0.99 -16.10 -5.23
CA VAL A 52 -2.05 -16.86 -4.54
C VAL A 52 -3.40 -16.40 -5.11
N PRO A 53 -4.23 -17.32 -5.63
CA PRO A 53 -5.51 -16.95 -6.21
C PRO A 53 -6.39 -16.21 -5.19
N ALA A 54 -6.82 -15.01 -5.54
CA ALA A 54 -7.51 -14.09 -4.63
C ALA A 54 -8.85 -14.64 -4.10
N MET A 55 -9.59 -15.44 -4.89
CA MET A 55 -10.95 -15.87 -4.53
C MET A 55 -11.28 -17.27 -5.04
N GLY A 56 -10.68 -18.29 -4.46
CA GLY A 56 -11.19 -19.67 -4.62
C GLY A 56 -12.55 -19.87 -3.90
N ARG A 57 -13.30 -20.92 -4.27
CA ARG A 57 -14.57 -21.25 -3.60
C ARG A 57 -14.41 -21.42 -2.09
N VAL A 58 -13.32 -22.04 -1.63
CA VAL A 58 -13.01 -22.25 -0.22
C VAL A 58 -12.85 -20.93 0.53
N ARG A 59 -12.06 -19.99 -0.01
CA ARG A 59 -11.89 -18.66 0.61
C ARG A 59 -13.20 -17.86 0.63
N ARG A 60 -14.01 -17.95 -0.43
CA ARG A 60 -15.31 -17.27 -0.49
C ARG A 60 -16.25 -17.76 0.60
N VAL A 61 -16.33 -19.08 0.81
CA VAL A 61 -17.15 -19.68 1.89
C VAL A 61 -16.55 -19.33 3.26
N ALA A 62 -15.24 -19.48 3.43
CA ALA A 62 -14.56 -19.15 4.69
C ALA A 62 -14.69 -17.68 5.08
N ALA A 63 -14.68 -16.76 4.11
CA ALA A 63 -14.84 -15.32 4.32
C ALA A 63 -16.30 -14.84 4.29
N ALA A 64 -17.29 -15.74 4.19
CA ALA A 64 -18.69 -15.36 4.25
C ALA A 64 -19.08 -14.90 5.67
N GLN A 65 -19.93 -13.89 5.76
CA GLN A 65 -20.48 -13.43 7.03
C GLN A 65 -21.40 -14.51 7.62
N ILE A 66 -21.31 -14.71 8.94
CA ILE A 66 -22.24 -15.57 9.67
C ILE A 66 -23.33 -14.66 10.26
N PRO A 67 -24.58 -14.73 9.75
CA PRO A 67 -25.68 -13.91 10.24
C PRO A 67 -25.82 -13.98 11.77
N GLY A 68 -26.03 -12.84 12.42
CA GLY A 68 -26.07 -12.75 13.89
C GLY A 68 -24.69 -12.52 14.52
N LEU A 69 -23.71 -13.37 14.28
CA LEU A 69 -22.36 -13.22 14.83
C LEU A 69 -21.62 -12.04 14.20
N ALA A 70 -21.85 -11.76 12.92
CA ALA A 70 -21.24 -10.64 12.20
C ALA A 70 -21.60 -9.28 12.80
N ARG A 71 -22.79 -9.12 13.40
CA ARG A 71 -23.22 -7.89 14.07
C ARG A 71 -22.38 -7.55 15.31
N MET A 72 -21.80 -8.57 15.93
CA MET A 72 -20.98 -8.47 17.14
C MET A 72 -19.50 -8.68 16.85
N ASP A 73 -19.11 -8.78 15.57
CA ASP A 73 -17.75 -9.11 15.14
C ASP A 73 -17.21 -10.46 15.66
N LEU A 74 -18.09 -11.36 16.08
CA LEU A 74 -17.74 -12.67 16.62
C LEU A 74 -17.59 -13.76 15.55
N ASP A 75 -17.88 -13.47 14.30
CA ASP A 75 -17.77 -14.43 13.19
C ASP A 75 -16.32 -14.61 12.69
N LEU A 76 -15.38 -13.80 13.18
CA LEU A 76 -13.95 -13.85 12.79
C LEU A 76 -13.75 -13.86 11.28
N GLN A 77 -14.61 -13.18 10.53
CA GLN A 77 -14.65 -13.23 9.06
C GLN A 77 -13.29 -12.97 8.41
N ALA A 78 -12.60 -11.91 8.85
CA ALA A 78 -11.31 -11.54 8.31
C ALA A 78 -10.26 -12.65 8.56
N LEU A 79 -10.17 -13.14 9.79
CA LEU A 79 -9.22 -14.21 10.17
C LEU A 79 -9.49 -15.49 9.41
N ARG A 80 -10.75 -15.92 9.29
CA ARG A 80 -11.13 -17.10 8.51
C ARG A 80 -10.72 -16.98 7.04
N GLY A 81 -10.94 -15.80 6.44
CA GLY A 81 -10.53 -15.52 5.07
C GLY A 81 -8.99 -15.55 4.89
N GLN A 82 -8.26 -15.00 5.87
CA GLN A 82 -6.79 -15.01 5.88
C GLN A 82 -6.22 -16.42 6.07
N LEU A 83 -6.80 -17.23 6.95
CA LEU A 83 -6.39 -18.63 7.14
C LEU A 83 -6.64 -19.47 5.88
N ALA A 84 -7.77 -19.27 5.19
CA ALA A 84 -8.05 -19.94 3.93
C ALA A 84 -7.06 -19.54 2.81
N LEU A 85 -6.68 -18.25 2.76
CA LEU A 85 -5.62 -17.76 1.86
C LEU A 85 -4.31 -18.46 2.17
N SER A 86 -3.90 -18.43 3.45
CA SER A 86 -2.64 -19.01 3.90
C SER A 86 -2.56 -20.52 3.70
N TYR A 87 -3.67 -21.23 3.81
CA TYR A 87 -3.74 -22.66 3.49
C TYR A 87 -3.38 -22.92 2.02
N ASN A 88 -3.97 -22.16 1.10
CA ASN A 88 -3.65 -22.28 -0.32
C ASN A 88 -2.18 -21.88 -0.61
N ALA A 89 -1.70 -20.81 0.00
CA ALA A 89 -0.31 -20.38 -0.12
C ALA A 89 0.67 -21.44 0.40
N ASN A 90 0.40 -22.02 1.57
CA ASN A 90 1.24 -23.09 2.15
C ASN A 90 1.34 -24.32 1.22
N ARG A 91 0.23 -24.69 0.59
CA ARG A 91 0.24 -25.81 -0.41
C ARG A 91 1.13 -25.47 -1.60
N LEU A 92 1.06 -24.24 -2.14
CA LEU A 92 1.88 -23.81 -3.27
C LEU A 92 3.36 -23.71 -2.88
N LEU A 93 3.68 -23.24 -1.67
CA LEU A 93 5.04 -23.18 -1.14
C LEU A 93 5.66 -24.57 -1.03
N ASN A 94 4.91 -25.55 -0.50
CA ASN A 94 5.39 -26.93 -0.39
C ASN A 94 5.68 -27.54 -1.77
N LEU A 95 4.87 -27.26 -2.79
CA LEU A 95 5.10 -27.70 -4.17
C LEU A 95 6.32 -26.99 -4.83
N SER A 96 6.73 -25.85 -4.31
CA SER A 96 7.86 -25.06 -4.79
C SER A 96 9.15 -25.32 -3.99
N SER A 97 9.14 -26.23 -3.02
CA SER A 97 10.29 -26.53 -2.17
C SER A 97 11.51 -26.93 -3.01
N GLY A 98 12.69 -26.42 -2.65
CA GLY A 98 13.96 -26.68 -3.37
C GLY A 98 14.16 -25.90 -4.67
N THR A 99 13.17 -25.13 -5.12
CA THR A 99 13.27 -24.34 -6.37
C THR A 99 13.72 -22.90 -6.18
N TYR A 100 13.94 -22.46 -4.94
CA TYR A 100 14.37 -21.10 -4.58
C TYR A 100 15.34 -21.14 -3.39
N ASP A 101 16.12 -20.08 -3.25
CA ASP A 101 17.10 -19.89 -2.18
C ASP A 101 16.55 -18.98 -1.07
N ILE A 102 15.62 -18.08 -1.38
CA ILE A 102 14.95 -17.17 -0.44
C ILE A 102 13.48 -16.99 -0.78
N LEU A 103 12.65 -16.86 0.24
CA LEU A 103 11.22 -16.55 0.13
C LEU A 103 10.96 -15.09 0.50
N HIS A 104 10.30 -14.34 -0.39
CA HIS A 104 9.66 -13.07 -0.07
C HIS A 104 8.14 -13.24 -0.06
N ALA A 105 7.49 -13.00 1.08
CA ALA A 105 6.04 -13.07 1.21
C ALA A 105 5.42 -11.67 1.43
N TYR A 106 4.40 -11.35 0.66
CA TYR A 106 3.57 -10.16 0.80
C TYR A 106 2.08 -10.56 0.76
N THR A 107 1.31 -10.44 1.82
CA THR A 107 1.54 -9.96 3.19
C THR A 107 1.70 -11.12 4.17
N GLN A 108 1.86 -10.80 5.50
CA GLN A 108 1.87 -11.83 6.57
C GLN A 108 0.66 -12.77 6.50
N HIS A 109 -0.48 -12.27 6.06
CA HIS A 109 -1.71 -13.05 5.94
C HIS A 109 -1.59 -14.23 4.97
N SER A 110 -0.69 -14.14 4.00
CA SER A 110 -0.43 -15.25 3.05
C SER A 110 0.35 -16.41 3.67
N VAL A 111 1.05 -16.17 4.80
CA VAL A 111 1.97 -17.16 5.41
C VAL A 111 1.65 -17.53 6.86
N LEU A 112 0.44 -17.22 7.38
CA LEU A 112 0.02 -17.55 8.75
C LEU A 112 0.19 -19.04 9.10
N LEU A 113 0.01 -19.93 8.13
CA LEU A 113 0.16 -21.39 8.28
C LEU A 113 1.49 -21.93 7.75
N SER A 114 2.42 -21.04 7.33
CA SER A 114 3.68 -21.43 6.67
C SER A 114 4.93 -21.15 7.53
N THR A 115 4.78 -21.03 8.85
CA THR A 115 5.89 -20.70 9.76
C THR A 115 7.04 -21.72 9.72
N LYS A 116 6.75 -23.00 9.45
CA LYS A 116 7.78 -24.02 9.26
C LYS A 116 8.63 -23.73 8.00
N VAL A 117 8.00 -23.28 6.91
CA VAL A 117 8.69 -22.90 5.67
C VAL A 117 9.56 -21.67 5.91
N LEU A 118 9.06 -20.67 6.64
CA LEU A 118 9.80 -19.46 6.98
C LEU A 118 11.06 -19.75 7.82
N ARG A 119 11.00 -20.75 8.72
CA ARG A 119 12.14 -21.14 9.57
C ARG A 119 13.12 -22.04 8.84
N ALA A 120 12.69 -22.78 7.82
CA ALA A 120 13.52 -23.75 7.13
C ALA A 120 14.51 -23.11 6.13
N GLY A 121 14.32 -21.83 5.80
CA GLY A 121 15.21 -21.10 4.89
C GLY A 121 15.13 -19.58 5.09
N PRO A 122 16.01 -18.85 4.40
CA PRO A 122 15.97 -17.39 4.46
C PRO A 122 14.61 -16.86 3.99
N SER A 123 14.06 -15.89 4.71
CA SER A 123 12.73 -15.37 4.39
C SER A 123 12.59 -13.90 4.77
N VAL A 124 11.89 -13.16 3.90
CA VAL A 124 11.48 -11.78 4.14
C VAL A 124 9.96 -11.73 4.08
N VAL A 125 9.33 -11.20 5.12
CA VAL A 125 7.89 -10.96 5.14
C VAL A 125 7.64 -9.45 5.09
N SER A 126 6.94 -9.00 4.05
CA SER A 126 6.58 -7.59 3.87
C SER A 126 5.12 -7.34 4.27
N THR A 127 4.84 -6.17 4.84
CA THR A 127 3.47 -5.74 5.16
C THR A 127 3.31 -4.22 5.08
N ASP A 128 2.10 -3.78 4.82
CA ASP A 128 1.68 -2.37 4.87
C ASP A 128 0.98 -2.00 6.17
N ALA A 129 0.53 -2.99 6.95
CA ALA A 129 -0.07 -2.81 8.27
C ALA A 129 -0.07 -4.12 9.05
N SER A 130 0.00 -4.04 10.38
CA SER A 130 -0.26 -5.16 11.27
C SER A 130 -1.76 -5.51 11.32
N GLY A 131 -2.08 -6.71 11.80
CA GLY A 131 -3.47 -7.10 12.01
C GLY A 131 -4.22 -6.19 12.98
N ASP A 132 -3.54 -5.67 14.00
CA ASP A 132 -4.14 -4.73 14.95
C ASP A 132 -4.44 -3.37 14.31
N GLN A 133 -3.54 -2.87 13.46
CA GLN A 133 -3.80 -1.64 12.70
C GLN A 133 -4.97 -1.80 11.73
N VAL A 134 -5.00 -2.92 10.98
CA VAL A 134 -6.12 -3.21 10.06
C VAL A 134 -7.43 -3.35 10.81
N ALA A 135 -7.43 -3.96 12.00
CA ALA A 135 -8.63 -4.08 12.81
C ALA A 135 -9.17 -2.74 13.30
N ARG A 136 -8.28 -1.82 13.69
CA ARG A 136 -8.67 -0.46 14.14
C ARG A 136 -9.14 0.43 13.00
N LEU A 137 -8.56 0.30 11.81
CA LEU A 137 -8.99 1.03 10.60
C LEU A 137 -10.29 0.47 10.01
N LEU A 138 -10.61 -0.79 10.27
CA LEU A 138 -11.82 -1.52 9.87
C LEU A 138 -12.30 -1.19 8.44
N PRO A 139 -11.49 -1.47 7.43
CA PRO A 139 -11.81 -1.06 6.06
C PRO A 139 -13.07 -1.74 5.50
N TYR A 140 -13.64 -2.72 6.18
CA TYR A 140 -14.74 -3.55 5.70
C TYR A 140 -16.01 -3.50 6.54
N ARG A 141 -15.94 -3.03 7.79
CA ARG A 141 -17.09 -2.84 8.71
C ARG A 141 -16.72 -1.91 9.86
N ASP A 142 -17.74 -1.33 10.51
CA ASP A 142 -17.53 -0.46 11.67
C ASP A 142 -16.99 -1.26 12.87
N ALA A 143 -16.15 -0.64 13.69
CA ALA A 143 -15.64 -1.21 14.92
C ALA A 143 -16.79 -1.51 15.91
N THR A 144 -16.67 -2.62 16.60
CA THR A 144 -17.55 -2.96 17.71
C THR A 144 -16.73 -3.05 19.00
N SER A 145 -17.39 -3.07 20.16
CA SER A 145 -16.71 -3.28 21.45
C SER A 145 -15.95 -4.63 21.54
N TRP A 146 -16.16 -5.51 20.58
CA TRP A 146 -15.51 -6.84 20.49
C TRP A 146 -14.28 -6.83 19.60
N THR A 147 -14.08 -5.81 18.79
CA THR A 147 -12.95 -5.73 17.84
C THR A 147 -11.60 -5.82 18.53
N ASP A 148 -11.39 -5.06 19.61
CA ASP A 148 -10.15 -5.10 20.38
C ASP A 148 -9.96 -6.40 21.14
N ARG A 149 -11.07 -7.03 21.57
CA ARG A 149 -11.03 -8.33 22.26
C ARG A 149 -10.56 -9.49 21.39
N GLN A 150 -10.53 -9.31 20.08
CA GLN A 150 -9.99 -10.29 19.12
C GLN A 150 -8.49 -10.15 18.88
N SER A 151 -7.85 -9.07 19.35
CA SER A 151 -6.41 -8.84 19.19
C SER A 151 -5.57 -10.04 19.67
N PRO A 152 -5.79 -10.65 20.86
CA PRO A 152 -5.02 -11.81 21.30
C PRO A 152 -5.12 -13.01 20.35
N LEU A 153 -6.30 -13.21 19.73
CA LEU A 153 -6.47 -14.29 18.75
C LEU A 153 -5.70 -14.03 17.46
N ARG A 154 -5.70 -12.79 16.98
CA ARG A 154 -4.90 -12.40 15.79
C ARG A 154 -3.42 -12.55 16.06
N HIS A 155 -2.93 -12.06 17.22
CA HIS A 155 -1.55 -12.22 17.64
C HIS A 155 -1.11 -13.68 17.66
N ARG A 156 -1.97 -14.61 18.10
CA ARG A 156 -1.67 -16.05 18.09
C ARG A 156 -1.29 -16.59 16.73
N PHE A 157 -1.80 -15.99 15.64
CA PHE A 157 -1.49 -16.40 14.27
C PHE A 157 -0.40 -15.53 13.64
N GLU A 158 -0.35 -14.24 13.91
CA GLU A 158 0.61 -13.33 13.29
C GLU A 158 1.99 -13.36 13.98
N GLN A 159 2.04 -13.40 15.32
CA GLN A 159 3.31 -13.43 16.06
C GLN A 159 4.25 -14.53 15.58
N PRO A 160 3.80 -15.80 15.38
CA PRO A 160 4.67 -16.86 14.87
C PRO A 160 5.23 -16.57 13.46
N VAL A 161 4.55 -15.78 12.63
CA VAL A 161 5.06 -15.36 11.32
C VAL A 161 6.23 -14.40 11.50
N TRP A 162 6.04 -13.37 12.33
CA TRP A 162 7.08 -12.39 12.60
C TRP A 162 8.31 -13.02 13.25
N ASP A 163 8.11 -13.92 14.21
CA ASP A 163 9.20 -14.65 14.88
C ASP A 163 9.96 -15.59 13.94
N SER A 164 9.29 -16.09 12.89
CA SER A 164 9.85 -17.07 11.96
C SER A 164 10.55 -16.43 10.77
N ALA A 165 10.19 -15.20 10.39
CA ALA A 165 10.83 -14.49 9.29
C ALA A 165 12.28 -14.14 9.63
N THR A 166 13.19 -14.20 8.69
CA THR A 166 14.58 -13.75 8.87
C THR A 166 14.61 -12.22 9.02
N LEU A 167 14.02 -11.50 8.09
CA LEU A 167 13.80 -10.06 8.15
C LEU A 167 12.33 -9.71 7.86
N VAL A 168 11.90 -8.58 8.36
CA VAL A 168 10.56 -8.03 8.14
C VAL A 168 10.66 -6.68 7.47
N VAL A 169 9.85 -6.45 6.44
CA VAL A 169 9.78 -5.18 5.71
C VAL A 169 8.41 -4.54 5.90
N THR A 170 8.38 -3.30 6.36
CA THR A 170 7.15 -2.50 6.39
C THR A 170 7.15 -1.45 5.28
N LYS A 171 5.95 -1.02 4.88
CA LYS A 171 5.81 -0.01 3.82
C LYS A 171 5.84 1.43 4.37
N SER A 172 5.82 1.59 5.70
CA SER A 172 5.83 2.87 6.39
C SER A 172 6.38 2.75 7.80
N GLU A 173 6.81 3.85 8.39
CA GLU A 173 7.14 3.93 9.82
C GLU A 173 5.90 3.74 10.70
N TRP A 174 4.71 4.15 10.21
CA TRP A 174 3.44 3.88 10.87
C TRP A 174 3.22 2.37 11.07
N ALA A 175 3.45 1.55 10.04
CA ALA A 175 3.38 0.09 10.15
C ALA A 175 4.53 -0.48 11.01
N ALA A 176 5.74 0.04 10.85
CA ALA A 176 6.90 -0.38 11.63
C ALA A 176 6.72 -0.15 13.14
N ARG A 177 6.09 0.97 13.50
CA ARG A 177 5.79 1.29 14.90
C ARG A 177 4.93 0.22 15.56
N SER A 178 3.84 -0.20 14.90
CA SER A 178 2.99 -1.28 15.44
C SER A 178 3.77 -2.60 15.59
N LEU A 179 4.62 -2.96 14.62
CA LEU A 179 5.41 -4.18 14.74
C LEU A 179 6.41 -4.11 15.91
N ARG A 180 6.97 -2.95 16.20
CA ARG A 180 7.83 -2.76 17.38
C ARG A 180 7.04 -2.77 18.69
N GLU A 181 5.96 -2.00 18.76
CA GLU A 181 5.22 -1.74 20.00
C GLU A 181 4.24 -2.85 20.35
N ASP A 182 3.48 -3.36 19.37
CA ASP A 182 2.43 -4.35 19.60
C ASP A 182 2.96 -5.79 19.48
N TYR A 183 4.00 -6.03 18.65
CA TYR A 183 4.54 -7.38 18.38
C TYR A 183 5.98 -7.59 18.87
N GLY A 184 6.63 -6.58 19.42
CA GLY A 184 7.98 -6.69 19.99
C GLY A 184 9.09 -7.01 18.99
N ILE A 185 8.90 -6.66 17.69
CA ILE A 185 9.92 -6.94 16.68
C ILE A 185 11.10 -5.99 16.82
N GLY A 186 12.29 -6.56 17.00
CA GLY A 186 13.52 -5.80 17.15
C GLY A 186 13.89 -4.99 15.89
N SER A 187 14.47 -3.82 16.10
CA SER A 187 14.88 -2.94 14.98
C SER A 187 15.97 -3.54 14.11
N ASP A 188 16.75 -4.48 14.61
CA ASP A 188 17.74 -5.26 13.88
C ASP A 188 17.11 -6.11 12.76
N ARG A 189 15.87 -6.57 12.97
CA ARG A 189 15.12 -7.40 12.02
C ARG A 189 14.13 -6.63 11.15
N LEU A 190 13.93 -5.34 11.39
CA LEU A 190 12.91 -4.53 10.73
C LEU A 190 13.54 -3.56 9.74
N ARG A 191 13.01 -3.52 8.51
CA ARG A 191 13.38 -2.57 7.47
C ARG A 191 12.13 -1.83 6.98
N VAL A 192 12.27 -0.55 6.66
CA VAL A 192 11.17 0.26 6.11
C VAL A 192 11.51 0.57 4.65
N ILE A 193 10.72 -0.02 3.75
CA ILE A 193 10.83 0.21 2.31
C ILE A 193 9.44 0.60 1.82
N PRO A 194 9.22 1.86 1.43
CA PRO A 194 7.90 2.33 0.99
C PRO A 194 7.41 1.60 -0.26
N MET A 195 6.13 1.73 -0.56
CA MET A 195 5.62 1.27 -1.85
C MET A 195 6.20 2.13 -2.96
N GLY A 196 6.69 1.47 -4.01
CA GLY A 196 7.19 2.13 -5.20
C GLY A 196 6.08 2.39 -6.21
N ILE A 197 6.21 3.49 -6.94
CA ILE A 197 5.37 3.83 -8.08
C ILE A 197 6.23 4.08 -9.30
N ASP A 198 5.73 3.70 -10.47
CA ASP A 198 6.35 4.10 -11.73
C ASP A 198 6.10 5.60 -11.95
N VAL A 199 7.17 6.39 -11.91
CA VAL A 199 7.09 7.83 -12.16
C VAL A 199 7.52 8.06 -13.61
N PRO A 200 6.59 8.52 -14.49
CA PRO A 200 6.94 8.75 -15.88
C PRO A 200 8.02 9.82 -16.01
N SER A 201 8.98 9.61 -16.92
CA SER A 201 10.02 10.59 -17.23
C SER A 201 9.43 11.89 -17.77
N GLU A 202 8.42 11.76 -18.62
CA GLU A 202 7.68 12.87 -19.21
C GLU A 202 6.23 12.84 -18.75
N LEU A 203 5.67 13.99 -18.42
CA LEU A 203 4.25 14.15 -18.12
C LEU A 203 3.49 14.53 -19.40
N PRO A 204 2.24 14.12 -19.54
CA PRO A 204 1.35 14.71 -20.53
C PRO A 204 1.30 16.23 -20.37
N GLU A 205 1.20 16.94 -21.48
CA GLU A 205 1.05 18.40 -21.46
C GLU A 205 -0.13 18.80 -20.55
N ARG A 206 0.11 19.74 -19.64
CA ARG A 206 -0.94 20.26 -18.77
C ARG A 206 -1.87 21.15 -19.58
N VAL A 207 -3.12 20.73 -19.67
CA VAL A 207 -4.18 21.51 -20.30
C VAL A 207 -4.92 22.27 -19.20
N ALA A 208 -4.86 23.59 -19.24
CA ALA A 208 -5.66 24.42 -18.32
C ALA A 208 -7.15 24.17 -18.58
N PRO A 209 -7.89 23.58 -17.63
CA PRO A 209 -9.32 23.34 -17.81
C PRO A 209 -10.09 24.65 -17.74
N ALA A 210 -11.24 24.72 -18.41
CA ALA A 210 -12.12 25.90 -18.36
C ALA A 210 -12.67 26.16 -16.95
N ARG A 211 -12.82 25.11 -16.15
CA ARG A 211 -13.18 25.13 -14.72
C ARG A 211 -12.16 24.35 -13.94
N PRO A 212 -11.79 24.75 -12.71
CA PRO A 212 -10.92 23.95 -11.87
C PRO A 212 -11.44 22.51 -11.71
N VAL A 213 -10.52 21.55 -11.72
CA VAL A 213 -10.84 20.12 -11.63
C VAL A 213 -10.35 19.55 -10.32
N ILE A 214 -11.26 18.94 -9.56
CA ILE A 214 -10.93 18.07 -8.43
C ILE A 214 -11.03 16.63 -8.88
N THR A 215 -10.02 15.81 -8.59
CA THR A 215 -10.06 14.37 -8.88
C THR A 215 -9.97 13.57 -7.58
N PHE A 216 -10.80 12.54 -7.50
CA PHE A 216 -10.78 11.52 -6.46
C PHE A 216 -10.62 10.14 -7.11
N ILE A 217 -9.81 9.28 -6.49
CA ILE A 217 -9.62 7.87 -6.92
C ILE A 217 -9.91 6.95 -5.74
N GLY A 218 -10.96 6.14 -5.85
CA GLY A 218 -11.30 5.17 -4.82
C GLY A 218 -12.44 4.24 -5.22
N ARG A 219 -12.26 2.92 -5.09
CA ARG A 219 -13.28 1.93 -5.49
C ARG A 219 -14.60 2.06 -4.73
N SER A 220 -14.55 2.48 -3.48
CA SER A 220 -15.71 2.71 -2.62
C SER A 220 -15.70 4.13 -2.13
N LEU A 221 -16.75 4.88 -2.47
CA LEU A 221 -16.91 6.28 -2.09
C LEU A 221 -17.00 6.42 -0.57
N ARG A 222 -17.90 5.66 0.07
CA ARG A 222 -18.11 5.72 1.52
C ARG A 222 -16.80 5.41 2.27
N ARG A 223 -16.16 4.30 1.93
CA ARG A 223 -14.97 3.82 2.64
C ARG A 223 -13.74 4.70 2.43
N LYS A 224 -13.62 5.36 1.26
CA LYS A 224 -12.45 6.19 0.90
C LYS A 224 -12.72 7.69 1.04
N GLY A 225 -13.83 8.08 1.67
CA GLY A 225 -14.19 9.48 1.89
C GLY A 225 -14.72 10.21 0.66
N GLY A 226 -14.86 9.52 -0.48
CA GLY A 226 -15.41 10.13 -1.70
C GLY A 226 -16.86 10.59 -1.56
N GLN A 227 -17.65 9.98 -0.64
CA GLN A 227 -19.00 10.44 -0.36
C GLN A 227 -18.99 11.84 0.28
N GLN A 228 -18.10 12.07 1.24
CA GLN A 228 -17.91 13.40 1.85
C GLN A 228 -17.57 14.44 0.78
N LEU A 229 -16.64 14.14 -0.11
CA LEU A 229 -16.25 15.04 -1.20
C LEU A 229 -17.42 15.31 -2.17
N LEU A 230 -18.21 14.29 -2.51
CA LEU A 230 -19.38 14.40 -3.37
C LEU A 230 -20.46 15.30 -2.74
N ASP A 231 -20.74 15.14 -1.45
CA ASP A 231 -21.75 15.93 -0.73
C ASP A 231 -21.33 17.41 -0.64
N ILE A 232 -20.05 17.68 -0.37
CA ILE A 232 -19.48 19.03 -0.40
C ILE A 232 -19.54 19.60 -1.83
N HIS A 233 -19.19 18.84 -2.86
CA HIS A 233 -19.24 19.30 -4.24
C HIS A 233 -20.69 19.72 -4.62
N ARG A 234 -21.67 18.89 -4.34
CA ARG A 234 -23.08 19.14 -4.66
C ARG A 234 -23.64 20.38 -3.97
N SER A 235 -23.25 20.59 -2.71
CA SER A 235 -23.77 21.71 -1.91
C SER A 235 -23.04 23.04 -2.11
N ARG A 236 -21.76 22.99 -2.60
CA ARG A 236 -20.89 24.17 -2.55
C ARG A 236 -20.14 24.49 -3.83
N TRP A 237 -19.79 23.47 -4.65
CA TRP A 237 -18.85 23.66 -5.76
C TRP A 237 -19.41 23.31 -7.13
N SER A 238 -20.61 22.75 -7.23
CA SER A 238 -21.17 22.20 -8.47
C SER A 238 -21.29 23.19 -9.64
N ASP A 239 -21.36 24.49 -9.35
CA ASP A 239 -21.46 25.56 -10.34
C ASP A 239 -20.09 26.10 -10.79
N ARG A 240 -19.02 25.86 -10.03
CA ARG A 240 -17.70 26.46 -10.28
C ARG A 240 -16.53 25.48 -10.41
N VAL A 241 -16.71 24.22 -10.03
CA VAL A 241 -15.65 23.18 -10.02
C VAL A 241 -16.18 21.92 -10.66
N ASP A 242 -15.35 21.27 -11.48
CA ASP A 242 -15.63 19.94 -12.01
C ASP A 242 -15.02 18.87 -11.09
N LEU A 243 -15.87 17.95 -10.62
CA LEU A 243 -15.46 16.81 -9.80
C LEU A 243 -15.40 15.53 -10.62
N HIS A 244 -14.22 14.94 -10.73
CA HIS A 244 -14.01 13.65 -11.36
C HIS A 244 -13.86 12.55 -10.30
N LEU A 245 -14.76 11.59 -10.31
CA LEU A 245 -14.76 10.42 -9.43
C LEU A 245 -14.33 9.18 -10.20
N VAL A 246 -13.15 8.66 -9.93
CA VAL A 246 -12.71 7.35 -10.41
C VAL A 246 -13.11 6.30 -9.38
N THR A 247 -14.24 5.63 -9.61
CA THR A 247 -14.86 4.71 -8.64
C THR A 247 -15.56 3.54 -9.35
N LYS A 248 -15.86 2.46 -8.61
CA LYS A 248 -16.69 1.35 -9.13
C LYS A 248 -18.16 1.46 -8.74
N GLU A 249 -18.52 2.48 -7.98
CA GLU A 249 -19.89 2.73 -7.56
C GLU A 249 -20.63 3.60 -8.56
N SER A 250 -21.92 3.35 -8.73
CA SER A 250 -22.81 4.23 -9.49
C SER A 250 -23.14 5.47 -8.67
N VAL A 251 -23.09 6.63 -9.32
CA VAL A 251 -23.38 7.93 -8.70
C VAL A 251 -24.40 8.64 -9.57
N GLU A 252 -25.42 9.21 -8.93
CA GLU A 252 -26.43 10.02 -9.61
C GLU A 252 -25.77 11.23 -10.30
N PRO A 253 -26.05 11.47 -11.59
CA PRO A 253 -25.51 12.61 -12.32
C PRO A 253 -25.83 13.94 -11.66
N GLY A 254 -25.01 14.94 -11.92
CA GLY A 254 -25.21 16.30 -11.41
C GLY A 254 -24.32 17.31 -12.14
N PRO A 255 -24.56 18.60 -11.97
CA PRO A 255 -23.75 19.64 -12.57
C PRO A 255 -22.28 19.54 -12.15
N GLY A 256 -21.35 19.63 -13.11
CA GLY A 256 -19.91 19.56 -12.83
C GLY A 256 -19.43 18.22 -12.27
N LEU A 257 -20.21 17.12 -12.40
CA LEU A 257 -19.87 15.80 -11.89
C LEU A 257 -19.58 14.81 -13.03
N PHE A 258 -18.40 14.20 -12.99
CA PHE A 258 -17.94 13.22 -13.98
C PHE A 258 -17.54 11.92 -13.26
N VAL A 259 -18.22 10.81 -13.59
CA VAL A 259 -17.98 9.51 -12.94
C VAL A 259 -17.31 8.55 -13.91
N HIS A 260 -16.16 8.02 -13.51
CA HIS A 260 -15.36 7.06 -14.27
C HIS A 260 -15.40 5.70 -13.56
N ASN A 261 -16.37 4.86 -13.86
CA ASN A 261 -16.55 3.55 -13.26
C ASN A 261 -15.92 2.40 -14.04
N ASP A 262 -15.38 2.69 -15.22
CA ASP A 262 -14.73 1.76 -16.14
C ASP A 262 -13.19 1.74 -16.01
N PHE A 263 -12.57 2.66 -15.29
CA PHE A 263 -11.12 2.69 -15.07
C PHE A 263 -10.64 1.46 -14.30
N SER A 264 -9.48 0.97 -14.66
CA SER A 264 -8.78 -0.13 -13.99
C SER A 264 -7.39 0.30 -13.51
N PRO A 265 -6.75 -0.42 -12.58
CA PRO A 265 -5.38 -0.13 -12.17
C PRO A 265 -4.41 -0.12 -13.36
N GLY A 266 -3.71 1.00 -13.56
CA GLY A 266 -2.81 1.22 -14.71
C GLY A 266 -3.54 1.60 -16.00
N ASP A 267 -4.75 2.14 -15.92
CA ASP A 267 -5.51 2.62 -17.08
C ASP A 267 -4.77 3.77 -17.79
N ALA A 268 -4.58 3.63 -19.11
CA ALA A 268 -3.85 4.60 -19.92
C ALA A 268 -4.50 6.01 -19.99
N ARG A 269 -5.76 6.14 -19.58
CA ARG A 269 -6.49 7.43 -19.53
C ARG A 269 -6.19 8.22 -18.25
N LEU A 270 -5.71 7.55 -17.19
CA LEU A 270 -5.47 8.20 -15.89
C LEU A 270 -4.42 9.33 -15.97
N PRO A 271 -3.28 9.20 -16.66
CA PRO A 271 -2.34 10.30 -16.82
C PRO A 271 -2.97 11.56 -17.48
N GLY A 272 -3.82 11.38 -18.52
CA GLY A 272 -4.53 12.47 -19.15
C GLY A 272 -5.57 13.14 -18.25
N LEU A 273 -6.23 12.38 -17.36
CA LEU A 273 -7.11 12.95 -16.33
C LEU A 273 -6.32 13.76 -15.30
N LEU A 274 -5.22 13.22 -14.79
CA LEU A 274 -4.37 13.89 -13.81
C LEU A 274 -3.71 15.16 -14.40
N ALA A 275 -3.35 15.17 -15.69
CA ALA A 275 -2.80 16.36 -16.35
C ALA A 275 -3.79 17.55 -16.38
N ARG A 276 -5.08 17.31 -16.25
CA ARG A 276 -6.14 18.34 -16.17
C ARG A 276 -6.58 18.63 -14.74
N THR A 277 -6.10 17.87 -13.77
CA THR A 277 -6.49 17.98 -12.36
C THR A 277 -5.79 19.16 -11.69
N THR A 278 -6.58 20.04 -11.04
CA THR A 278 -6.08 21.15 -10.23
C THR A 278 -5.71 20.67 -8.82
N VAL A 279 -6.60 19.87 -8.21
CA VAL A 279 -6.42 19.33 -6.86
C VAL A 279 -6.82 17.86 -6.84
N PHE A 280 -5.95 17.02 -6.31
CA PHE A 280 -6.28 15.64 -5.98
C PHE A 280 -6.76 15.57 -4.54
N ALA A 281 -8.02 15.17 -4.31
CA ALA A 281 -8.60 15.08 -2.98
C ALA A 281 -8.67 13.62 -2.51
N PHE A 282 -8.06 13.35 -1.34
CA PHE A 282 -8.00 12.01 -0.74
C PHE A 282 -8.45 12.02 0.72
N PRO A 283 -9.76 12.19 1.00
CA PRO A 283 -10.29 12.27 2.36
C PRO A 283 -10.45 10.90 3.05
N SER A 284 -9.62 9.91 2.69
CA SER A 284 -9.69 8.54 3.22
C SER A 284 -9.05 8.43 4.61
N ASP A 285 -9.76 7.82 5.55
CA ASP A 285 -9.24 7.46 6.88
C ASP A 285 -8.91 5.97 7.02
N VAL A 286 -9.16 5.18 5.98
CA VAL A 286 -9.01 3.72 5.98
C VAL A 286 -7.96 3.20 4.99
N ASP A 287 -7.05 4.05 4.56
CA ASP A 287 -5.97 3.64 3.66
C ASP A 287 -4.67 3.45 4.43
N THR A 288 -4.09 2.26 4.37
CA THR A 288 -2.87 1.92 5.09
C THR A 288 -1.65 2.66 4.58
N PHE A 289 -1.61 2.98 3.26
CA PHE A 289 -0.48 3.67 2.65
C PHE A 289 -0.89 4.91 1.84
N GLY A 290 -1.88 4.80 0.91
CA GLY A 290 -2.30 5.92 0.06
C GLY A 290 -1.68 5.89 -1.33
N TYR A 291 -1.76 4.74 -2.03
CA TYR A 291 -1.16 4.57 -3.36
C TYR A 291 -1.65 5.61 -4.37
N ALA A 292 -2.97 5.95 -4.35
CA ALA A 292 -3.55 6.99 -5.22
C ALA A 292 -2.96 8.40 -4.97
N VAL A 293 -2.49 8.67 -3.74
CA VAL A 293 -1.76 9.91 -3.42
C VAL A 293 -0.44 9.96 -4.18
N LEU A 294 0.28 8.84 -4.23
CA LEU A 294 1.53 8.76 -5.00
C LEU A 294 1.29 8.92 -6.51
N GLU A 295 0.19 8.35 -7.04
CA GLU A 295 -0.19 8.54 -8.45
C GLU A 295 -0.40 10.02 -8.79
N ALA A 296 -1.10 10.75 -7.91
CA ALA A 296 -1.29 12.19 -8.07
C ALA A 296 0.02 12.98 -7.95
N MET A 297 0.85 12.66 -6.94
CA MET A 297 2.17 13.30 -6.78
C MET A 297 3.09 13.02 -7.97
N ALA A 298 3.12 11.79 -8.49
CA ALA A 298 3.91 11.44 -9.67
C ALA A 298 3.49 12.23 -10.92
N ALA A 299 2.20 12.62 -10.99
CA ALA A 299 1.63 13.46 -12.04
C ALA A 299 1.78 14.98 -11.77
N ALA A 300 2.55 15.38 -10.76
CA ALA A 300 2.72 16.78 -10.35
C ALA A 300 1.38 17.48 -9.97
N VAL A 301 0.44 16.76 -9.36
CA VAL A 301 -0.84 17.31 -8.90
C VAL A 301 -0.76 17.63 -7.42
N ALA A 302 -1.22 18.82 -7.02
CA ALA A 302 -1.36 19.20 -5.61
C ALA A 302 -2.35 18.28 -4.88
N VAL A 303 -1.96 17.80 -3.71
CA VAL A 303 -2.74 16.83 -2.93
C VAL A 303 -3.37 17.50 -1.70
N VAL A 304 -4.66 17.22 -1.48
CA VAL A 304 -5.35 17.44 -0.20
C VAL A 304 -5.74 16.07 0.34
N ALA A 305 -5.18 15.66 1.46
CA ALA A 305 -5.40 14.33 2.00
C ALA A 305 -5.73 14.36 3.50
N ARG A 306 -6.50 13.36 3.97
CA ARG A 306 -6.73 13.20 5.41
C ARG A 306 -5.45 12.70 6.09
N ARG A 307 -5.14 13.26 7.27
CA ARG A 307 -4.03 12.84 8.15
C ARG A 307 -4.37 11.49 8.79
N SER A 308 -4.10 10.41 8.08
CA SER A 308 -4.42 9.05 8.52
C SER A 308 -3.32 8.08 8.12
N ALA A 309 -3.06 7.06 8.95
CA ALA A 309 -2.09 6.00 8.72
C ALA A 309 -0.74 6.52 8.20
N ALA A 310 -0.25 6.00 7.07
CA ALA A 310 1.02 6.41 6.47
C ALA A 310 0.95 7.68 5.60
N VAL A 311 -0.22 8.27 5.38
CA VAL A 311 -0.37 9.45 4.51
C VAL A 311 0.52 10.63 4.94
N PRO A 312 0.70 10.95 6.25
CA PRO A 312 1.63 12.00 6.70
C PRO A 312 3.11 11.72 6.41
N GLU A 313 3.48 10.49 6.07
CA GLU A 313 4.84 10.16 5.64
C GLU A 313 5.04 10.43 4.14
N ILE A 314 3.94 10.43 3.38
CA ILE A 314 3.92 10.65 1.93
C ILE A 314 3.80 12.14 1.65
N VAL A 315 2.76 12.78 2.21
CA VAL A 315 2.47 14.20 2.03
C VAL A 315 3.13 15.01 3.14
N VAL A 316 4.03 15.92 2.76
CA VAL A 316 4.64 16.90 3.67
C VAL A 316 3.74 18.12 3.71
N GLU A 317 3.18 18.40 4.89
CA GLU A 317 2.25 19.51 5.13
C GLU A 317 2.83 20.86 4.68
N GLY A 318 2.09 21.56 3.81
CA GLY A 318 2.47 22.87 3.33
C GLY A 318 3.55 22.87 2.24
N GLU A 319 4.19 21.74 1.95
CA GLU A 319 5.26 21.61 0.94
C GLU A 319 4.77 20.80 -0.28
N THR A 320 4.31 19.56 -0.08
CA THR A 320 3.89 18.67 -1.18
C THR A 320 2.37 18.48 -1.23
N GLY A 321 1.64 19.12 -0.33
CA GLY A 321 0.20 19.06 -0.22
C GLY A 321 -0.30 19.59 1.12
N LEU A 322 -1.60 19.45 1.35
CA LEU A 322 -2.27 19.85 2.59
C LEU A 322 -2.92 18.62 3.27
N LEU A 323 -2.77 18.54 4.60
CA LEU A 323 -3.35 17.46 5.39
C LEU A 323 -4.55 17.97 6.20
N THR A 324 -5.67 17.27 6.12
CA THR A 324 -6.91 17.59 6.82
C THR A 324 -7.11 16.72 8.05
N ASP A 325 -7.92 17.20 9.00
CA ASP A 325 -8.34 16.44 10.19
C ASP A 325 -9.52 15.50 9.93
N GLY A 326 -10.08 15.54 8.72
CA GLY A 326 -11.21 14.73 8.29
C GLY A 326 -12.58 15.44 8.43
N SER A 327 -12.63 16.64 9.00
CA SER A 327 -13.86 17.46 9.01
C SER A 327 -14.13 18.08 7.64
N ASP A 328 -15.41 18.33 7.33
CA ASP A 328 -15.80 19.04 6.12
C ASP A 328 -15.16 20.42 6.05
N ALA A 329 -15.11 21.14 7.17
CA ALA A 329 -14.52 22.46 7.25
C ALA A 329 -13.03 22.46 6.86
N SER A 330 -12.26 21.51 7.37
CA SER A 330 -10.83 21.37 7.05
C SER A 330 -10.62 20.97 5.58
N LEU A 331 -11.43 20.04 5.05
CA LEU A 331 -11.38 19.64 3.66
C LEU A 331 -11.71 20.79 2.73
N ILE A 332 -12.80 21.53 3.00
CA ILE A 332 -13.22 22.69 2.23
C ILE A 332 -12.11 23.75 2.22
N ALA A 333 -11.63 24.15 3.40
CA ALA A 333 -10.60 25.18 3.52
C ALA A 333 -9.31 24.83 2.76
N SER A 334 -8.87 23.55 2.85
CA SER A 334 -7.66 23.09 2.16
C SER A 334 -7.83 23.05 0.64
N VAL A 335 -8.99 22.57 0.17
CA VAL A 335 -9.27 22.54 -1.27
C VAL A 335 -9.40 23.95 -1.82
N GLU A 336 -10.20 24.83 -1.20
CA GLU A 336 -10.40 26.22 -1.66
C GLU A 336 -9.09 26.99 -1.68
N LYS A 337 -8.21 26.83 -0.68
CA LYS A 337 -6.88 27.44 -0.67
C LYS A 337 -6.07 27.14 -1.93
N LEU A 338 -6.14 25.91 -2.45
CA LEU A 338 -5.43 25.52 -3.67
C LEU A 338 -6.17 25.93 -4.94
N LEU A 339 -7.49 26.01 -4.91
CA LEU A 339 -8.30 26.52 -6.04
C LEU A 339 -8.11 28.03 -6.22
N ASP A 340 -7.98 28.77 -5.12
CA ASP A 340 -7.83 30.25 -5.11
C ASP A 340 -6.39 30.69 -5.37
N ASP A 341 -5.38 29.81 -5.16
CA ASP A 341 -3.97 30.07 -5.49
C ASP A 341 -3.40 28.95 -6.41
N PRO A 342 -3.62 29.05 -7.73
CA PRO A 342 -3.06 28.09 -8.70
C PRO A 342 -1.54 27.99 -8.69
N GLY A 343 -0.86 29.10 -8.30
CA GLY A 343 0.60 29.12 -8.15
C GLY A 343 1.06 28.24 -6.99
N LEU A 344 0.34 28.27 -5.86
CA LEU A 344 0.60 27.39 -4.72
C LEU A 344 0.33 25.93 -5.11
N ALA A 345 -0.80 25.64 -5.77
CA ALA A 345 -1.12 24.31 -6.24
C ALA A 345 -0.04 23.76 -7.18
N HIS A 346 0.44 24.55 -8.12
CA HIS A 346 1.54 24.17 -9.02
C HIS A 346 2.83 23.87 -8.25
N ARG A 347 3.27 24.76 -7.34
CA ARG A 347 4.49 24.53 -6.54
C ARG A 347 4.38 23.24 -5.71
N MET A 348 3.25 23.00 -5.06
CA MET A 348 3.03 21.78 -4.27
C MET A 348 3.02 20.52 -5.14
N GLY A 349 2.44 20.60 -6.34
CA GLY A 349 2.46 19.49 -7.30
C GLY A 349 3.87 19.13 -7.74
N GLU A 350 4.69 20.12 -8.10
CA GLU A 350 6.09 19.91 -8.50
C GLU A 350 6.94 19.35 -7.34
N ALA A 351 6.79 19.90 -6.12
CA ALA A 351 7.44 19.36 -4.94
C ALA A 351 7.01 17.92 -4.64
N GLY A 352 5.71 17.63 -4.83
CA GLY A 352 5.16 16.28 -4.72
C GLY A 352 5.80 15.31 -5.71
N ARG A 353 5.94 15.71 -6.98
CA ARG A 353 6.62 14.90 -8.00
C ARG A 353 8.09 14.67 -7.68
N ALA A 354 8.82 15.71 -7.28
CA ALA A 354 10.22 15.58 -6.88
C ALA A 354 10.39 14.56 -5.73
N ARG A 355 9.47 14.59 -4.75
CA ARG A 355 9.44 13.63 -3.66
C ARG A 355 9.09 12.21 -4.14
N ALA A 356 8.14 12.06 -5.06
CA ALA A 356 7.79 10.77 -5.64
C ALA A 356 9.00 10.15 -6.38
N LEU A 357 9.73 10.94 -7.16
CA LEU A 357 10.94 10.52 -7.85
C LEU A 357 12.06 10.10 -6.91
N SER A 358 12.31 10.89 -5.85
CA SER A 358 13.47 10.68 -4.96
C SER A 358 13.24 9.60 -3.90
N LYS A 359 11.99 9.35 -3.48
CA LYS A 359 11.69 8.44 -2.36
C LYS A 359 10.79 7.26 -2.72
N TYR A 360 9.89 7.43 -3.68
CA TYR A 360 8.84 6.47 -4.00
C TYR A 360 8.94 5.90 -5.41
N ASN A 361 10.03 6.13 -6.13
CA ASN A 361 10.27 5.52 -7.44
C ASN A 361 10.39 3.99 -7.30
N ALA A 362 9.69 3.24 -8.16
CA ALA A 362 9.65 1.78 -8.13
C ALA A 362 11.04 1.15 -8.33
N GLU A 363 11.93 1.78 -9.11
CA GLU A 363 13.30 1.31 -9.31
C GLU A 363 14.10 1.39 -8.00
N LEU A 364 14.05 2.53 -7.29
CA LEU A 364 14.76 2.73 -6.02
C LEU A 364 14.23 1.79 -4.92
N THR A 365 12.90 1.65 -4.81
CA THR A 365 12.30 0.79 -3.78
C THR A 365 12.52 -0.69 -4.08
N THR A 366 12.61 -1.09 -5.35
CA THR A 366 12.95 -2.46 -5.74
C THR A 366 14.42 -2.75 -5.46
N ALA A 367 15.34 -1.82 -5.78
CA ALA A 367 16.75 -1.97 -5.44
C ALA A 367 16.95 -2.12 -3.93
N ALA A 368 16.27 -1.30 -3.10
CA ALA A 368 16.30 -1.44 -1.65
C ALA A 368 15.76 -2.80 -1.18
N LEU A 369 14.72 -3.35 -1.83
CA LEU A 369 14.21 -4.68 -1.53
C LEU A 369 15.24 -5.77 -1.87
N VAL A 370 15.97 -5.64 -2.99
CA VAL A 370 17.05 -6.58 -3.35
C VAL A 370 18.12 -6.60 -2.27
N GLU A 371 18.56 -5.45 -1.76
CA GLU A 371 19.53 -5.40 -0.65
C GLU A 371 19.05 -6.15 0.59
N VAL A 372 17.77 -5.99 0.95
CA VAL A 372 17.18 -6.72 2.09
C VAL A 372 17.08 -8.21 1.83
N LEU A 373 16.84 -8.66 0.60
CA LEU A 373 16.84 -10.08 0.25
C LEU A 373 18.24 -10.68 0.39
N LEU A 374 19.27 -9.97 -0.07
CA LEU A 374 20.67 -10.40 0.08
C LEU A 374 21.08 -10.44 1.56
N GLU A 375 20.75 -9.39 2.32
CA GLU A 375 20.98 -9.33 3.77
C GLU A 375 20.31 -10.48 4.51
N ALA A 376 19.03 -10.78 4.20
CA ALA A 376 18.31 -11.86 4.84
C ALA A 376 18.97 -13.24 4.59
N LYS A 377 19.51 -13.44 3.39
CA LYS A 377 20.25 -14.66 3.08
C LYS A 377 21.51 -14.76 3.93
N ASP A 378 22.30 -13.68 4.04
CA ASP A 378 23.54 -13.67 4.83
C ASP A 378 23.28 -13.85 6.34
N VAL A 379 22.24 -13.18 6.86
CA VAL A 379 21.81 -13.35 8.27
C VAL A 379 21.39 -14.78 8.57
N PHE A 380 20.66 -15.41 7.66
CA PHE A 380 20.22 -16.79 7.84
C PHE A 380 21.41 -17.76 7.80
N ASP A 381 22.31 -17.64 6.81
CA ASP A 381 23.48 -18.50 6.65
C ASP A 381 24.40 -18.41 7.88
N ALA A 382 24.61 -17.20 8.42
CA ALA A 382 25.40 -17.00 9.63
C ALA A 382 24.79 -17.70 10.86
N ARG A 383 23.45 -17.77 10.95
CA ARG A 383 22.76 -18.48 12.05
C ARG A 383 22.84 -20.00 11.95
N VAL A 384 22.88 -20.54 10.74
CA VAL A 384 22.92 -22.01 10.51
C VAL A 384 24.36 -22.53 10.56
N GLY A 385 25.36 -21.69 10.26
CA GLY A 385 26.77 -22.04 10.27
C GLY A 385 27.44 -21.86 11.65
N SER A 386 26.73 -21.29 12.63
CA SER A 386 27.15 -21.16 14.04
C SER A 386 26.59 -22.32 14.89
#